data_85ec02ba710d58b74c369e5ab9b542bb
#
_entry.id   85ec02ba710d58b74c369e5ab9b542bb
#
_cell.length_a   1.000
_cell.length_b   1.000
_cell.length_c   1.000
_cell.angle_alpha   90.00
_cell.angle_beta   90.00
_cell.angle_gamma   90.00
#
_symmetry.space_group_name_H-M   'P 1'
#
loop_
_entity.id
_entity.type
_entity.pdbx_description
1 polymer ?
#
loop_
_entity_poly.entity_id
_entity_poly.type
_entity_poly.pdbx_seq_one_letter_code
_entity_poly.pdbx_strand_id
1 'polypeptide(L)'
;MVSFEIDRNEPFTAFLFFRKDSREAADALLEELRSKKGKMTEREMADFVRTLTSGERGFKFSKQNFYNKVLGTFRFFGFIAKVPTNDPSRRRTILAYRVVTQPVLQRRPIKPSFLYLANEIGRWWNDLMVTE
;
A
#
# COMPACT_ATOMS: atom_id res chain seq x y z
N MET A 1 10.15 27.22 15.50
CA MET A 1 10.20 25.86 14.93
C MET A 1 8.78 25.39 14.69
N VAL A 2 8.47 25.03 13.46
CA VAL A 2 7.14 24.53 13.13
C VAL A 2 7.17 23.01 13.31
N SER A 3 6.37 22.53 14.25
CA SER A 3 6.19 21.09 14.41
C SER A 3 5.02 20.66 13.53
N PHE A 4 5.26 19.68 12.67
CA PHE A 4 4.22 19.08 11.87
C PHE A 4 3.66 17.88 12.65
N GLU A 5 2.40 17.98 13.06
CA GLU A 5 1.70 16.86 13.65
C GLU A 5 0.85 16.19 12.57
N ILE A 6 1.01 14.87 12.46
CA ILE A 6 0.17 14.08 11.58
C ILE A 6 -1.09 13.71 12.35
N ASP A 7 -2.24 14.07 11.81
CA ASP A 7 -3.52 13.74 12.42
C ASP A 7 -3.88 12.29 12.11
N ARG A 8 -3.64 11.40 13.08
CA ARG A 8 -3.97 9.98 12.96
C ARG A 8 -5.45 9.68 13.22
N ASN A 9 -6.27 10.69 13.52
CA ASN A 9 -7.71 10.51 13.64
C ASN A 9 -8.34 10.24 12.26
N GLU A 10 -7.68 10.68 11.19
CA GLU A 10 -8.10 10.34 9.84
C GLU A 10 -7.45 9.04 9.37
N PRO A 11 -8.08 8.29 8.46
CA PRO A 11 -7.46 7.09 7.89
C PRO A 11 -6.17 7.41 7.17
N PHE A 12 -5.19 6.50 7.23
CA PHE A 12 -3.91 6.65 6.52
C PHE A 12 -4.13 6.93 5.04
N THR A 13 -5.09 6.26 4.40
CA THR A 13 -5.38 6.43 2.98
C THR A 13 -5.90 7.82 2.64
N ALA A 14 -6.54 8.53 3.57
CA ALA A 14 -6.95 9.91 3.37
C ALA A 14 -5.75 10.85 3.22
N PHE A 15 -4.61 10.49 3.79
CA PHE A 15 -3.37 11.25 3.65
C PHE A 15 -2.77 11.10 2.25
N LEU A 16 -2.90 9.92 1.64
CA LEU A 16 -2.30 9.62 0.33
C LEU A 16 -3.24 9.86 -0.84
N PHE A 17 -4.54 9.74 -0.65
CA PHE A 17 -5.51 9.78 -1.74
C PHE A 17 -6.55 10.88 -1.51
N PHE A 18 -6.63 11.77 -2.47
CA PHE A 18 -7.55 12.89 -2.41
C PHE A 18 -8.99 12.47 -2.72
N ARG A 19 -9.18 11.53 -3.66
CA ARG A 19 -10.51 11.11 -4.10
C ARG A 19 -11.06 10.00 -3.21
N LYS A 20 -12.36 10.06 -2.93
CA LYS A 20 -13.04 9.09 -2.09
C LYS A 20 -12.97 7.67 -2.68
N ASP A 21 -13.19 7.52 -3.99
CA ASP A 21 -13.16 6.22 -4.64
C ASP A 21 -11.78 5.58 -4.58
N SER A 22 -10.73 6.37 -4.76
CA SER A 22 -9.36 5.90 -4.62
C SER A 22 -9.04 5.49 -3.19
N ARG A 23 -9.55 6.23 -2.20
CA ARG A 23 -9.39 5.85 -0.78
C ARG A 23 -10.08 4.54 -0.45
N GLU A 24 -11.29 4.33 -0.96
CA GLU A 24 -12.03 3.09 -0.76
C GLU A 24 -11.28 1.90 -1.34
N ALA A 25 -10.76 2.05 -2.56
CA ALA A 25 -9.96 1.01 -3.20
C ALA A 25 -8.66 0.75 -2.44
N ALA A 26 -7.99 1.79 -1.96
CA ALA A 26 -6.77 1.68 -1.18
C ALA A 26 -7.02 1.00 0.18
N ASP A 27 -8.10 1.36 0.88
CA ASP A 27 -8.47 0.72 2.14
C ASP A 27 -8.74 -0.76 1.94
N ALA A 28 -9.45 -1.12 0.87
CA ALA A 28 -9.72 -2.53 0.54
C ALA A 28 -8.42 -3.29 0.27
N LEU A 29 -7.47 -2.67 -0.44
CA LEU A 29 -6.16 -3.28 -0.71
C LEU A 29 -5.39 -3.54 0.58
N LEU A 30 -5.33 -2.55 1.48
CA LEU A 30 -4.60 -2.69 2.74
C LEU A 30 -5.22 -3.77 3.63
N GLU A 31 -6.54 -3.87 3.65
CA GLU A 31 -7.25 -4.91 4.38
C GLU A 31 -6.90 -6.30 3.82
N GLU A 32 -6.90 -6.44 2.49
CA GLU A 32 -6.54 -7.70 1.84
C GLU A 32 -5.09 -8.08 2.12
N LEU A 33 -4.16 -7.12 2.04
CA LEU A 33 -2.76 -7.35 2.37
C LEU A 33 -2.58 -7.79 3.82
N ARG A 34 -3.29 -7.16 4.76
CA ARG A 34 -3.24 -7.58 6.17
C ARG A 34 -3.74 -9.00 6.36
N SER A 35 -4.83 -9.37 5.68
CA SER A 35 -5.39 -10.72 5.77
C SER A 35 -4.44 -11.77 5.20
N LYS A 36 -3.57 -11.38 4.28
CA LYS A 36 -2.56 -12.26 3.66
C LYS A 36 -1.16 -12.06 4.24
N LYS A 37 -1.07 -11.50 5.44
CA LYS A 37 0.19 -11.29 6.17
C LYS A 37 1.19 -10.39 5.41
N GLY A 38 0.67 -9.43 4.67
CA GLY A 38 1.47 -8.40 4.01
C GLY A 38 2.08 -8.78 2.68
N LYS A 39 1.66 -9.90 2.07
CA LYS A 39 2.21 -10.35 0.79
C LYS A 39 1.13 -10.94 -0.10
N MET A 40 1.09 -10.51 -1.35
CA MET A 40 0.17 -11.03 -2.36
C MET A 40 0.95 -11.32 -3.65
N THR A 41 0.75 -12.52 -4.21
CA THR A 41 1.29 -12.82 -5.54
C THR A 41 0.59 -11.97 -6.60
N GLU A 42 1.18 -11.89 -7.81
CA GLU A 42 0.53 -11.18 -8.92
C GLU A 42 -0.85 -11.76 -9.23
N ARG A 43 -1.00 -13.07 -9.11
CA ARG A 43 -2.29 -13.74 -9.33
C ARG A 43 -3.31 -13.37 -8.27
N GLU A 44 -2.90 -13.37 -7.01
CA GLU A 44 -3.77 -12.94 -5.91
C GLU A 44 -4.19 -11.48 -6.07
N MET A 45 -3.26 -10.62 -6.50
CA MET A 45 -3.58 -9.22 -6.79
C MET A 45 -4.58 -9.11 -7.93
N ALA A 46 -4.41 -9.88 -9.01
CA ALA A 46 -5.36 -9.87 -10.12
C ALA A 46 -6.75 -10.35 -9.68
N ASP A 47 -6.83 -11.38 -8.83
CA ASP A 47 -8.09 -11.86 -8.28
C ASP A 47 -8.76 -10.80 -7.42
N PHE A 48 -7.98 -10.11 -6.59
CA PHE A 48 -8.47 -8.98 -5.79
C PHE A 48 -9.04 -7.87 -6.68
N VAL A 49 -8.30 -7.48 -7.73
CA VAL A 49 -8.74 -6.42 -8.64
C VAL A 49 -10.06 -6.78 -9.34
N ARG A 50 -10.28 -8.06 -9.65
CA ARG A 50 -11.56 -8.50 -10.19
C ARG A 50 -12.72 -8.20 -9.26
N THR A 51 -12.53 -8.33 -7.95
CA THR A 51 -13.59 -7.99 -6.99
C THR A 51 -13.91 -6.50 -6.97
N LEU A 52 -12.94 -5.64 -7.29
CA LEU A 52 -13.16 -4.20 -7.42
C LEU A 52 -13.91 -3.86 -8.70
N THR A 53 -13.55 -4.49 -9.82
CA THR A 53 -14.18 -4.20 -11.12
C THR A 53 -15.58 -4.78 -11.23
N SER A 54 -15.85 -5.91 -10.57
CA SER A 54 -17.18 -6.55 -10.60
C SER A 54 -18.19 -5.90 -9.67
N GLY A 55 -17.73 -5.11 -8.70
CA GLY A 55 -18.60 -4.51 -7.70
C GLY A 55 -18.92 -5.41 -6.51
N GLU A 56 -18.25 -6.56 -6.38
CA GLU A 56 -18.47 -7.51 -5.27
C GLU A 56 -18.23 -6.87 -3.89
N ARG A 57 -17.39 -5.83 -3.83
CA ARG A 57 -17.06 -5.16 -2.56
C ARG A 57 -17.98 -3.98 -2.23
N GLY A 58 -19.06 -3.80 -3.00
CA GLY A 58 -20.02 -2.73 -2.77
C GLY A 58 -19.72 -1.45 -3.54
N PHE A 59 -18.63 -1.40 -4.29
CA PHE A 59 -18.29 -0.31 -5.18
C PHE A 59 -17.51 -0.85 -6.37
N LYS A 60 -17.49 -0.07 -7.45
CA LYS A 60 -16.75 -0.44 -8.67
C LYS A 60 -15.56 0.49 -8.84
N PHE A 61 -14.43 -0.08 -9.24
CA PHE A 61 -13.22 0.68 -9.48
C PHE A 61 -12.50 0.14 -10.71
N SER A 62 -12.00 1.02 -11.58
CA SER A 62 -11.32 0.65 -12.81
C SER A 62 -10.02 -0.10 -12.52
N LYS A 63 -9.79 -1.21 -13.24
CA LYS A 63 -8.53 -1.96 -13.18
C LYS A 63 -7.32 -1.07 -13.47
N GLN A 64 -7.39 -0.29 -14.55
CA GLN A 64 -6.31 0.60 -14.94
C GLN A 64 -6.01 1.64 -13.88
N ASN A 65 -7.05 2.27 -13.34
CA ASN A 65 -6.88 3.26 -12.28
C ASN A 65 -6.33 2.62 -11.00
N PHE A 66 -6.72 1.39 -10.69
CA PHE A 66 -6.18 0.70 -9.53
C PHE A 66 -4.66 0.52 -9.65
N TYR A 67 -4.19 -0.08 -10.75
CA TYR A 67 -2.76 -0.33 -10.93
C TYR A 67 -1.96 0.96 -11.05
N ASN A 68 -2.48 1.97 -11.73
CA ASN A 68 -1.74 3.20 -11.98
C ASN A 68 -1.81 4.19 -10.82
N LYS A 69 -2.99 4.36 -10.22
CA LYS A 69 -3.21 5.41 -9.21
C LYS A 69 -3.17 4.92 -7.78
N VAL A 70 -3.69 3.73 -7.50
CA VAL A 70 -3.72 3.21 -6.13
C VAL A 70 -2.46 2.42 -5.83
N LEU A 71 -2.26 1.31 -6.51
CA LEU A 71 -1.06 0.48 -6.30
C LEU A 71 0.20 1.25 -6.71
N GLY A 72 0.14 2.00 -7.80
CA GLY A 72 1.25 2.83 -8.25
C GLY A 72 1.69 3.87 -7.21
N THR A 73 0.75 4.47 -6.48
CA THR A 73 1.06 5.43 -5.42
C THR A 73 1.79 4.74 -4.26
N PHE A 74 1.30 3.59 -3.80
CA PHE A 74 1.97 2.84 -2.75
C PHE A 74 3.38 2.40 -3.16
N ARG A 75 3.54 2.00 -4.42
CA ARG A 75 4.87 1.62 -4.93
C ARG A 75 5.79 2.81 -5.09
N PHE A 76 5.27 3.93 -5.56
CA PHE A 76 6.05 5.17 -5.73
C PHE A 76 6.65 5.63 -4.41
N PHE A 77 5.88 5.59 -3.33
CA PHE A 77 6.35 5.98 -2.01
C PHE A 77 7.11 4.88 -1.27
N GLY A 78 7.20 3.69 -1.85
CA GLY A 78 7.95 2.60 -1.26
C GLY A 78 7.24 1.84 -0.15
N PHE A 79 5.93 2.02 0.00
CA PHE A 79 5.14 1.27 0.99
C PHE A 79 4.90 -0.17 0.57
N ILE A 80 4.81 -0.40 -0.73
CA ILE A 80 4.65 -1.73 -1.32
C ILE A 80 5.73 -1.94 -2.35
N ALA A 81 6.42 -3.08 -2.30
CA ALA A 81 7.44 -3.44 -3.27
C ALA A 81 7.04 -4.70 -4.02
N LYS A 82 7.42 -4.75 -5.29
CA LYS A 82 7.26 -5.95 -6.12
C LYS A 82 8.54 -6.76 -6.00
N VAL A 83 8.45 -7.96 -5.45
CA VAL A 83 9.63 -8.77 -5.11
C VAL A 83 9.50 -10.18 -5.67
N PRO A 84 10.63 -10.83 -6.01
CA PRO A 84 10.61 -12.24 -6.38
C PRO A 84 10.20 -13.11 -5.20
N THR A 85 9.41 -14.14 -5.47
CA THR A 85 9.04 -15.14 -4.48
C THR A 85 8.96 -16.51 -5.16
N ASN A 86 9.10 -17.58 -4.40
CA ASN A 86 9.00 -18.92 -4.94
C ASN A 86 7.55 -19.36 -5.04
N ASP A 87 7.18 -19.91 -6.21
CA ASP A 87 5.88 -20.53 -6.39
C ASP A 87 6.00 -21.99 -5.94
N PRO A 88 5.40 -22.39 -4.82
CA PRO A 88 5.54 -23.76 -4.30
C PRO A 88 4.88 -24.81 -5.22
N SER A 89 3.93 -24.41 -6.05
CA SER A 89 3.21 -25.35 -6.92
C SER A 89 3.94 -25.61 -8.24
N ARG A 90 4.83 -24.72 -8.68
CA ARG A 90 5.45 -24.79 -10.01
C ARG A 90 6.97 -24.79 -10.01
N ARG A 91 7.59 -24.73 -8.83
CA ARG A 91 9.05 -24.71 -8.64
C ARG A 91 9.74 -23.62 -9.49
N ARG A 92 9.11 -22.45 -9.59
CA ARG A 92 9.65 -21.31 -10.33
C ARG A 92 9.54 -20.04 -9.51
N THR A 93 10.34 -19.05 -9.87
CA THR A 93 10.24 -17.72 -9.26
C THR A 93 9.11 -16.95 -9.91
N ILE A 94 8.23 -16.40 -9.08
CA ILE A 94 7.17 -15.48 -9.50
C ILE A 94 7.35 -14.16 -8.80
N LEU A 95 6.60 -13.15 -9.21
CA LEU A 95 6.61 -11.85 -8.55
C LEU A 95 5.45 -11.73 -7.57
N ALA A 96 5.70 -11.03 -6.49
CA ALA A 96 4.67 -10.77 -5.46
C ALA A 96 4.78 -9.32 -4.99
N TYR A 97 3.67 -8.79 -4.50
CA TYR A 97 3.62 -7.48 -3.87
C TYR A 97 3.73 -7.66 -2.36
N ARG A 98 4.68 -6.97 -1.74
CA ARG A 98 4.96 -7.10 -0.31
C ARG A 98 4.93 -5.74 0.37
N VAL A 99 4.32 -5.69 1.54
CA VAL A 99 4.38 -4.53 2.43
C VAL A 99 5.81 -4.32 2.89
N VAL A 100 6.30 -3.09 2.78
CA VAL A 100 7.64 -2.72 3.23
C VAL A 100 7.54 -2.09 4.60
N THR A 101 8.21 -2.68 5.59
CA THR A 101 8.15 -2.21 6.97
C THR A 101 8.97 -0.95 7.23
N GLN A 102 9.89 -0.62 6.31
CA GLN A 102 10.61 0.65 6.34
C GLN A 102 10.52 1.27 4.95
N PRO A 103 9.54 2.15 4.73
CA PRO A 103 9.34 2.75 3.40
C PRO A 103 10.58 3.51 2.91
N VAL A 104 10.80 3.43 1.60
CA VAL A 104 12.02 3.87 0.91
C VAL A 104 12.21 5.38 0.91
N LEU A 105 11.31 6.15 1.52
CA LEU A 105 11.52 7.57 1.73
C LEU A 105 12.87 7.88 2.38
N GLN A 106 13.45 6.90 3.10
CA GLN A 106 14.75 7.02 3.74
C GLN A 106 15.93 6.84 2.79
N ARG A 107 15.72 6.35 1.56
CA ARG A 107 16.82 6.10 0.61
C ARG A 107 17.21 7.30 -0.23
N ARG A 108 16.42 8.37 -0.21
CA ARG A 108 16.72 9.60 -0.93
C ARG A 108 17.26 10.64 0.04
N PRO A 109 18.19 11.50 -0.38
CA PRO A 109 18.61 12.61 0.47
C PRO A 109 17.38 13.45 0.82
N ILE A 110 16.98 13.41 2.08
CA ILE A 110 15.83 14.17 2.57
C ILE A 110 16.39 15.27 3.46
N LYS A 111 15.90 16.50 3.25
CA LYS A 111 16.26 17.58 4.16
C LYS A 111 15.85 17.22 5.59
N PRO A 112 16.65 17.59 6.61
CA PRO A 112 16.34 17.21 7.99
C PRO A 112 14.94 17.56 8.45
N SER A 113 14.34 18.65 7.92
CA SER A 113 12.98 19.05 8.24
C SER A 113 11.92 18.05 7.74
N PHE A 114 12.22 17.33 6.66
CA PHE A 114 11.31 16.32 6.12
C PHE A 114 11.57 14.92 6.69
N LEU A 115 12.75 14.70 7.26
CA LEU A 115 13.09 13.40 7.83
C LEU A 115 12.16 13.02 8.99
N TYR A 116 11.83 14.01 9.83
CA TYR A 116 10.89 13.79 10.93
C TYR A 116 9.52 13.34 10.39
N LEU A 117 9.01 14.04 9.38
CA LEU A 117 7.72 13.72 8.77
C LEU A 117 7.75 12.33 8.13
N ALA A 118 8.81 12.00 7.40
CA ALA A 118 8.98 10.69 6.78
C ALA A 118 8.98 9.58 7.82
N ASN A 119 9.68 9.78 8.96
CA ASN A 119 9.72 8.81 10.03
C ASN A 119 8.34 8.61 10.67
N GLU A 120 7.58 9.69 10.87
CA GLU A 120 6.22 9.61 11.44
C GLU A 120 5.27 8.87 10.50
N ILE A 121 5.36 9.15 9.21
CA ILE A 121 4.56 8.43 8.20
C ILE A 121 4.93 6.94 8.21
N GLY A 122 6.22 6.63 8.26
CA GLY A 122 6.69 5.25 8.33
C GLY A 122 6.20 4.50 9.57
N ARG A 123 6.19 5.16 10.73
CA ARG A 123 5.65 4.58 11.95
C ARG A 123 4.16 4.33 11.85
N TRP A 124 3.43 5.28 11.30
CA TRP A 124 1.98 5.12 11.10
C TRP A 124 1.68 3.93 10.18
N TRP A 125 2.40 3.83 9.07
CA TRP A 125 2.30 2.70 8.14
C TRP A 125 2.59 1.38 8.85
N ASN A 126 3.69 1.31 9.60
CA ASN A 126 4.05 0.09 10.32
C ASN A 126 2.99 -0.30 11.34
N ASP A 127 2.48 0.65 12.09
CA ASP A 127 1.42 0.40 13.09
C ASP A 127 0.14 -0.12 12.42
N LEU A 128 -0.15 0.36 11.21
CA LEU A 128 -1.32 -0.05 10.46
C LEU A 128 -1.19 -1.45 9.86
N MET A 129 0.00 -1.77 9.32
CA MET A 129 0.19 -2.98 8.51
C MET A 129 0.81 -4.14 9.27
N VAL A 130 1.56 -3.87 10.33
CA VAL A 130 2.17 -4.91 11.17
C VAL A 130 1.31 -5.09 12.41
N THR A 131 0.21 -5.80 12.25
CA THR A 131 -0.64 -6.18 13.39
C THR A 131 -0.37 -7.62 13.73
N GLU A 132 -0.11 -7.83 14.98
CA GLU A 132 -0.03 -9.20 15.50
C GLU A 132 -1.42 -9.85 15.56
#